data_b17a1340f0fbf4c89b2c4250f1fa1c64
#
_entry.id   b17a1340f0fbf4c89b2c4250f1fa1c64
#
_cell.length_a   1.000
_cell.length_b   1.000
_cell.length_c   1.000
_cell.angle_alpha   90.00
_cell.angle_beta   90.00
_cell.angle_gamma   90.00
#
_symmetry.space_group_name_H-M   'P 1'
#
loop_
_entity.id
_entity.type
_entity.pdbx_description
1 polymer ?
#
loop_
_entity_poly.entity_id
_entity_poly.type
_entity_poly.pdbx_seq_one_letter_code
_entity_poly.pdbx_strand_id
1 'polypeptide(L)'
;MEMLSGGYYKATIHRVVQPPPDQRGYERHGAFYFAMANDNVKLAPSTYSPVLQREGVTRRIRDEDAPTMIEWRVGLTRSYGVAELKRKDDVVEEQVVGGIVVKHYN
;
A
#
# COMPACT_ATOMS: atom_id res chain seq x y z
N MET A 1 4.35 -5.46 -1.91
CA MET A 1 4.23 -6.91 -1.58
C MET A 1 2.77 -7.33 -1.38
N GLU A 2 1.95 -6.58 -0.64
CA GLU A 2 0.55 -6.94 -0.35
C GLU A 2 -0.28 -7.21 -1.60
N MET A 3 -0.23 -6.34 -2.60
CA MET A 3 -0.96 -6.54 -3.86
C MET A 3 -0.46 -7.76 -4.66
N LEU A 4 0.86 -7.94 -4.75
CA LEU A 4 1.46 -9.08 -5.46
C LEU A 4 1.21 -10.43 -4.78
N SER A 5 0.88 -10.42 -3.50
CA SER A 5 0.52 -11.62 -2.73
C SER A 5 -0.98 -11.78 -2.50
N GLY A 6 -1.81 -10.91 -3.10
CA GLY A 6 -3.26 -10.93 -2.88
C GLY A 6 -3.67 -10.71 -1.42
N GLY A 7 -2.84 -10.01 -0.65
CA GLY A 7 -3.08 -9.73 0.77
C GLY A 7 -2.51 -10.79 1.73
N TYR A 8 -1.84 -11.83 1.22
CA TYR A 8 -1.18 -12.82 2.08
C TYR A 8 -0.08 -12.18 2.93
N TYR A 9 0.82 -11.42 2.31
CA TYR A 9 1.78 -10.59 3.02
C TYR A 9 1.22 -9.18 3.16
N LYS A 10 0.94 -8.77 4.40
CA LYS A 10 0.41 -7.44 4.69
C LYS A 10 1.47 -6.36 4.51
N ALA A 11 1.04 -5.20 4.03
CA ALA A 11 1.87 -4.00 4.05
C ALA A 11 2.08 -3.54 5.50
N THR A 12 3.28 -3.09 5.81
CA THR A 12 3.58 -2.51 7.12
C THR A 12 2.99 -1.11 7.19
N ILE A 13 1.96 -0.96 8.02
CA ILE A 13 1.37 0.35 8.29
C ILE A 13 2.29 1.09 9.27
N HIS A 14 2.67 2.30 8.92
CA HIS A 14 3.57 3.13 9.72
C HIS A 14 3.17 4.59 9.63
N ARG A 15 3.50 5.34 10.64
CA ARG A 15 3.33 6.80 10.66
C ARG A 15 4.48 7.47 11.39
N VAL A 16 4.76 8.71 11.05
CA VAL A 16 5.66 9.55 11.83
C VAL A 16 4.89 10.12 13.01
N VAL A 17 5.42 9.93 14.21
CA VAL A 17 4.88 10.51 15.43
C VAL A 17 5.81 11.59 15.95
N GLN A 18 5.25 12.57 16.66
CA GLN A 18 6.07 13.58 17.34
C GLN A 18 6.96 12.93 18.40
N PRO A 19 8.20 13.38 18.53
CA PRO A 19 9.06 12.91 19.60
C PRO A 19 8.53 13.33 20.97
N PRO A 20 9.01 12.71 22.07
CA PRO A 20 8.75 13.14 23.41
C PRO A 20 9.04 14.64 23.61
N PRO A 21 8.38 15.33 24.56
CA PRO A 21 8.50 16.78 24.74
C PRO A 21 9.93 17.29 24.89
N ASP A 22 10.76 16.53 25.57
CA ASP A 22 12.18 16.84 25.82
C ASP A 22 13.06 16.73 24.56
N GLN A 23 12.56 16.11 23.49
CA GLN A 23 13.29 15.90 22.23
C GLN A 23 12.74 16.73 21.07
N ARG A 24 11.68 17.52 21.26
CA ARG A 24 11.01 18.26 20.18
C ARG A 24 11.85 19.37 19.57
N GLY A 25 12.84 19.87 20.30
CA GLY A 25 13.74 20.92 19.83
C GLY A 25 14.94 20.44 19.00
N TYR A 26 15.10 19.13 18.85
CA TYR A 26 16.24 18.56 18.13
C TYR A 26 15.88 18.21 16.69
N GLU A 27 16.82 18.41 15.78
CA GLU A 27 16.73 17.91 14.42
C GLU A 27 16.74 16.38 14.40
N ARG A 28 15.92 15.79 13.55
CA ARG A 28 15.79 14.35 13.42
C ARG A 28 16.04 13.93 12.00
N HIS A 29 17.11 13.20 11.77
CA HIS A 29 17.44 12.63 10.49
C HIS A 29 16.96 11.17 10.41
N GLY A 30 16.39 10.79 9.28
CA GLY A 30 15.98 9.42 9.01
C GLY A 30 16.36 9.02 7.58
N ALA A 31 16.82 7.80 7.41
CA ALA A 31 17.00 7.19 6.10
C ALA A 31 16.00 6.07 5.94
N PHE A 32 15.24 6.09 4.83
CA PHE A 32 14.21 5.11 4.55
C PHE A 32 14.52 4.41 3.23
N TYR A 33 14.39 3.09 3.23
CA TYR A 33 14.51 2.30 2.02
C TYR A 33 13.19 1.61 1.71
N PHE A 34 12.67 1.83 0.51
CA PHE A 34 11.46 1.18 0.03
C PHE A 34 11.81 0.22 -1.10
N ALA A 35 11.65 -1.09 -0.84
CA ALA A 35 11.75 -2.09 -1.89
C ALA A 35 10.48 -2.07 -2.74
N MET A 36 10.62 -1.70 -4.01
CA MET A 36 9.52 -1.62 -4.96
C MET A 36 9.77 -2.57 -6.13
N ALA A 37 8.70 -3.04 -6.76
CA ALA A 37 8.80 -3.71 -8.03
C ALA A 37 9.23 -2.73 -9.15
N ASN A 38 9.68 -3.26 -10.28
CA ASN A 38 9.95 -2.43 -11.46
C ASN A 38 8.68 -1.73 -11.92
N ASP A 39 8.83 -0.57 -12.52
CA ASP A 39 7.74 0.35 -12.88
C ASP A 39 6.66 -0.28 -13.78
N ASN A 40 7.03 -1.20 -14.65
CA ASN A 40 6.13 -1.89 -15.57
C ASN A 40 5.45 -3.13 -15.00
N VAL A 41 5.76 -3.54 -13.77
CA VAL A 41 5.17 -4.72 -13.14
C VAL A 41 3.72 -4.44 -12.79
N LYS A 42 2.81 -5.30 -13.26
CA LYS A 42 1.40 -5.28 -12.89
C LYS A 42 1.23 -5.73 -11.44
N LEU A 43 0.47 -4.96 -10.66
CA LEU A 43 0.24 -5.22 -9.24
C LEU A 43 -0.96 -6.17 -9.04
N ALA A 44 -0.85 -7.34 -9.62
CA ALA A 44 -1.80 -8.44 -9.45
C ALA A 44 -1.14 -9.61 -8.69
N PRO A 45 -1.90 -10.44 -7.97
CA PRO A 45 -1.38 -11.60 -7.28
C PRO A 45 -0.68 -12.56 -8.23
N SER A 46 0.52 -13.01 -7.85
CA SER A 46 1.29 -13.98 -8.62
C SER A 46 0.61 -15.35 -8.61
N THR A 47 0.05 -15.76 -9.75
CA THR A 47 -0.56 -17.08 -9.92
C THR A 47 0.44 -18.21 -9.98
N TYR A 48 1.71 -17.90 -10.20
CA TYR A 48 2.78 -18.92 -10.30
C TYR A 48 3.42 -19.24 -8.96
N SER A 49 3.02 -18.56 -7.87
CA SER A 49 3.54 -18.85 -6.54
C SER A 49 2.88 -20.10 -5.94
N PRO A 50 3.63 -21.19 -5.70
CA PRO A 50 3.07 -22.40 -5.09
C PRO A 50 2.50 -22.13 -3.68
N VAL A 51 3.08 -21.17 -2.97
CA VAL A 51 2.60 -20.77 -1.64
C VAL A 51 1.22 -20.16 -1.75
N LEU A 52 1.03 -19.17 -2.63
CA LEU A 52 -0.25 -18.49 -2.78
C LEU A 52 -1.34 -19.44 -3.31
N GLN A 53 -0.97 -20.39 -4.16
CA GLN A 53 -1.89 -21.43 -4.64
C GLN A 53 -2.35 -22.33 -3.49
N ARG A 54 -1.43 -22.81 -2.66
CA ARG A 54 -1.73 -23.66 -1.50
C ARG A 54 -2.61 -22.95 -0.48
N GLU A 55 -2.36 -21.66 -0.25
CA GLU A 55 -3.14 -20.83 0.67
C GLU A 55 -4.49 -20.37 0.09
N GLY A 56 -4.84 -20.81 -1.12
CA GLY A 56 -6.12 -20.50 -1.75
C GLY A 56 -6.31 -19.01 -2.06
N VAL A 57 -5.22 -18.27 -2.26
CA VAL A 57 -5.28 -16.85 -2.59
C VAL A 57 -5.93 -16.67 -3.96
N THR A 58 -7.11 -16.09 -3.98
CA THR A 58 -7.86 -15.81 -5.21
C THR A 58 -7.58 -14.40 -5.71
N ARG A 59 -7.55 -14.25 -7.04
CA ARG A 59 -7.43 -12.95 -7.68
C ARG A 59 -8.71 -12.14 -7.46
N ARG A 60 -8.56 -10.97 -6.88
CA ARG A 60 -9.65 -9.99 -6.75
C ARG A 60 -9.68 -8.99 -7.91
N ILE A 61 -8.58 -8.87 -8.64
CA ILE A 61 -8.39 -7.94 -9.76
C ILE A 61 -7.85 -8.75 -10.94
N ARG A 62 -8.42 -8.53 -12.13
CA ARG A 62 -7.92 -9.13 -13.37
C ARG A 62 -6.57 -8.48 -13.73
N ASP A 63 -5.69 -9.22 -14.41
CA ASP A 63 -4.36 -8.70 -14.78
C ASP A 63 -4.46 -7.46 -15.67
N GLU A 64 -5.46 -7.41 -16.54
CA GLU A 64 -5.73 -6.27 -17.43
C GLU A 64 -6.13 -5.00 -16.66
N ASP A 65 -6.87 -5.16 -15.55
CA ASP A 65 -7.36 -4.05 -14.72
C ASP A 65 -6.35 -3.66 -13.62
N ALA A 66 -5.32 -4.47 -13.38
CA ALA A 66 -4.33 -4.19 -12.37
C ALA A 66 -3.41 -3.04 -12.80
N PRO A 67 -3.19 -2.04 -11.92
CA PRO A 67 -2.26 -0.97 -12.21
C PRO A 67 -0.83 -1.48 -12.27
N THR A 68 0.01 -0.82 -13.03
CA THR A 68 1.45 -0.97 -12.95
C THR A 68 2.01 -0.33 -11.67
N MET A 69 3.23 -0.70 -11.29
CA MET A 69 3.90 -0.11 -10.13
C MET A 69 4.03 1.41 -10.25
N ILE A 70 4.34 1.93 -11.45
CA ILE A 70 4.45 3.37 -11.67
C ILE A 70 3.10 4.08 -11.53
N GLU A 71 2.03 3.51 -12.09
CA GLU A 71 0.68 4.06 -11.96
C GLU A 71 0.23 4.10 -10.50
N TRP A 72 0.48 3.03 -9.77
CA TRP A 72 0.20 2.95 -8.34
C TRP A 72 0.96 4.01 -7.55
N ARG A 73 2.28 4.12 -7.75
CA ARG A 73 3.12 5.09 -7.05
C ARG A 73 2.70 6.53 -7.31
N VAL A 74 2.47 6.87 -8.58
CA VAL A 74 2.02 8.22 -8.98
C VAL A 74 0.64 8.52 -8.39
N GLY A 75 -0.29 7.56 -8.46
CA GLY A 75 -1.63 7.70 -7.90
C GLY A 75 -1.60 7.92 -6.39
N LEU A 76 -0.84 7.10 -5.68
CA LEU A 76 -0.68 7.23 -4.22
C LEU A 76 -0.08 8.60 -3.84
N THR A 77 0.94 9.05 -4.56
CA THR A 77 1.56 10.36 -4.30
C THR A 77 0.57 11.50 -4.56
N ARG A 78 -0.25 11.41 -5.60
CA ARG A 78 -1.28 12.42 -5.93
C ARG A 78 -2.42 12.45 -4.94
N SER A 79 -2.73 11.35 -4.28
CA SER A 79 -3.81 11.26 -3.28
C SER A 79 -3.43 11.86 -1.93
N TYR A 80 -2.14 12.04 -1.64
CA TYR A 80 -1.69 12.58 -0.37
C TYR A 80 -2.25 13.97 -0.10
N GLY A 81 -3.04 14.08 0.99
CA GLY A 81 -3.64 15.33 1.45
C GLY A 81 -4.85 15.82 0.65
N VAL A 82 -5.25 15.11 -0.41
CA VAL A 82 -6.38 15.49 -1.28
C VAL A 82 -7.42 14.38 -1.41
N ALA A 83 -7.04 13.13 -1.16
CA ALA A 83 -7.98 12.00 -1.26
C ALA A 83 -9.04 12.09 -0.15
N GLU A 84 -10.27 11.78 -0.51
CA GLU A 84 -11.35 11.69 0.46
C GLU A 84 -11.19 10.41 1.29
N LEU A 85 -11.01 10.59 2.59
CA LEU A 85 -10.89 9.50 3.54
C LEU A 85 -12.29 9.13 4.03
N LYS A 86 -12.72 7.91 3.74
CA LYS A 86 -14.01 7.38 4.21
C LYS A 86 -13.79 6.51 5.44
N ARG A 87 -14.29 6.95 6.58
CA ARG A 87 -14.24 6.16 7.81
C ARG A 87 -15.37 5.12 7.79
N LYS A 88 -14.99 3.86 7.99
CA LYS A 88 -15.91 2.74 8.12
C LYS A 88 -15.46 1.90 9.30
N ASP A 89 -16.17 2.03 10.42
CA ASP A 89 -15.81 1.43 11.70
C ASP A 89 -14.39 1.86 12.15
N ASP A 90 -13.52 0.90 12.45
CA ASP A 90 -12.12 1.14 12.84
C ASP A 90 -11.14 1.25 11.65
N VAL A 91 -11.66 1.28 10.43
CA VAL A 91 -10.88 1.35 9.20
C VAL A 91 -11.15 2.65 8.47
N VAL A 92 -10.09 3.32 8.03
CA VAL A 92 -10.18 4.43 7.10
C VAL A 92 -9.84 3.93 5.71
N GLU A 93 -10.75 4.11 4.76
CA GLU A 93 -10.57 3.73 3.37
C GLU A 93 -10.22 4.95 2.53
N GLU A 94 -9.19 4.81 1.72
CA GLU A 94 -8.73 5.80 0.74
C GLU A 94 -8.76 5.17 -0.65
N GLN A 95 -9.50 5.79 -1.57
CA GLN A 95 -9.49 5.39 -2.96
C GLN A 95 -8.30 6.00 -3.69
N VAL A 96 -7.47 5.17 -4.27
CA VAL A 96 -6.25 5.61 -4.95
C VAL A 96 -6.43 5.46 -6.47
N VAL A 97 -5.74 4.56 -7.12
CA VAL A 97 -5.74 4.42 -8.58
C VAL A 97 -6.66 3.31 -9.03
N GLY A 98 -7.40 3.52 -10.13
CA GLY A 98 -8.20 2.47 -10.77
C GLY A 98 -9.30 1.88 -9.87
N GLY A 99 -9.81 2.64 -8.90
CA GLY A 99 -10.81 2.14 -7.95
C GLY A 99 -10.24 1.25 -6.84
N ILE A 100 -8.93 1.14 -6.74
CA ILE A 100 -8.28 0.38 -5.67
C ILE A 100 -8.39 1.16 -4.36
N VAL A 101 -8.86 0.46 -3.32
CA VAL A 101 -9.03 1.02 -1.99
C VAL A 101 -7.85 0.59 -1.11
N VAL A 102 -7.17 1.58 -0.52
CA VAL A 102 -6.18 1.38 0.53
C VAL A 102 -6.88 1.51 1.87
N LYS A 103 -6.61 0.57 2.77
CA LYS A 103 -7.16 0.57 4.12
C LYS A 103 -6.09 1.02 5.10
N HIS A 104 -6.43 2.03 5.89
CA HIS A 104 -5.62 2.52 7.00
C HIS A 104 -6.28 2.07 8.29
N TYR A 105 -5.56 1.33 9.10
CA TYR A 105 -6.03 0.90 10.42
C TYR A 105 -5.54 1.87 11.49
N ASN A 106 -6.40 2.24 12.42
CA ASN A 106 -6.04 3.08 13.57
C ASN A 106 -5.31 2.29 14.64
#